data_e7dcbd3496967c840b739a662eecbda3
#
_entry.id   e7dcbd3496967c840b739a662eecbda3
#
_cell.length_a   1.000
_cell.length_b   1.000
_cell.length_c   1.000
_cell.angle_alpha   90.00
_cell.angle_beta   90.00
_cell.angle_gamma   90.00
#
_symmetry.space_group_name_H-M   'P 1'
#
loop_
_entity.id
_entity.type
_entity.pdbx_description
1 polymer ?
#
loop_
_entity_poly.entity_id
_entity_poly.type
_entity_poly.pdbx_seq_one_letter_code
_entity_poly.pdbx_strand_id
1 'polypeptide(L)'
;MSLGCYQTVLFPTEGKSDFSSWNPLKNSQLKDSAVEIEGKKGVNTGSKYDAIVIGSGIGGLVAATQLAVKGAKVLVLEKYVIPGGSSGYYQRDGYTFDVGSSVMFGFSDKGNLNLITQALAAVGREMEVIPDPTTVHFHLPNNLSVQVHREYSEFINELMSKFPHEKEGILKFYGECWKIFNALNSLQLKSLEEPIYLFGQFFQKPLECLTLAYYLPQNAGDIARKYVKDPDLLSFIDAECFIVSTVNALRTPMINAGMVLCDRHFGGINYPVGGVGGIAKSLAEGLIDQGSEILYKANVTNIIIDQGKAVGVKISDGREFFAQTIISNATRWDTFGKLLKAENLPKEEENFQKVYVKAPSFLSIHMGVKADVLPPDTDCHHFVLEDDWTRLEEPYGSIFLSIPTVLDSSLAPKGRHILHIFTTSPLEDWEGLPPKDYEAKKELIADEIIGRLEKKLFPGLKSSIVFKEVGTPKTHRRYLARDMGTYGPMPRQIPKGLLGMPFNTTGISGLYCVGDSCFPGQGVIAVAFSGVMCAHRVAADIGLEKKSPILDAALLGLLGWLRTLA
;
A
#
# COMPACT_ATOMS: atom_id res chain seq x y z
N MET A 1 11.08 14.86 39.68
CA MET A 1 11.78 16.12 39.47
C MET A 1 12.27 16.17 38.04
N SER A 2 12.11 17.29 37.39
CA SER A 2 12.43 17.71 36.02
C SER A 2 11.57 17.11 34.91
N LEU A 3 10.51 17.85 34.63
CA LEU A 3 9.80 17.92 33.37
C LEU A 3 10.76 18.52 32.31
N GLY A 4 11.14 17.71 31.31
CA GLY A 4 11.88 18.20 30.15
C GLY A 4 10.91 18.79 29.13
N CYS A 5 11.12 20.05 28.81
CA CYS A 5 10.39 20.83 27.81
C CYS A 5 10.39 20.11 26.45
N TYR A 6 9.20 19.89 25.92
CA TYR A 6 9.02 19.66 24.49
C TYR A 6 9.26 21.00 23.78
N GLN A 7 10.37 21.13 23.07
CA GLN A 7 10.56 22.19 22.10
C GLN A 7 9.69 21.90 20.90
N THR A 8 8.65 22.70 20.73
CA THR A 8 7.89 22.81 19.48
C THR A 8 8.84 23.36 18.42
N VAL A 9 9.23 22.53 17.47
CA VAL A 9 9.96 22.97 16.28
C VAL A 9 8.93 23.67 15.40
N LEU A 10 8.94 25.00 15.43
CA LEU A 10 8.21 25.84 14.50
C LEU A 10 8.92 25.78 13.14
N PHE A 11 8.30 25.09 12.19
CA PHE A 11 8.69 25.16 10.79
C PHE A 11 8.18 26.46 10.17
N PRO A 12 8.90 27.05 9.19
CA PRO A 12 8.47 28.28 8.55
C PRO A 12 7.16 28.09 7.81
N THR A 13 6.16 28.87 8.13
CA THR A 13 4.88 28.94 7.45
C THR A 13 5.00 29.74 6.15
N GLU A 14 5.51 29.15 5.08
CA GLU A 14 5.29 29.64 3.71
C GLU A 14 5.29 28.48 2.74
N GLY A 15 4.09 28.05 2.34
CA GLY A 15 3.89 27.05 1.32
C GLY A 15 2.60 26.24 1.49
N LYS A 16 1.45 26.93 1.54
CA LYS A 16 0.17 26.23 1.37
C LYS A 16 0.21 25.54 0.02
N SER A 17 0.20 24.21 -0.01
CA SER A 17 0.03 23.43 -1.24
C SER A 17 -1.38 23.68 -1.77
N ASP A 18 -1.51 24.63 -2.68
CA ASP A 18 -2.76 24.93 -3.36
C ASP A 18 -3.03 23.83 -4.40
N PHE A 19 -3.84 22.84 -4.03
CA PHE A 19 -4.27 21.76 -4.89
C PHE A 19 -5.06 22.24 -6.11
N SER A 20 -5.65 23.44 -6.06
CA SER A 20 -6.48 23.99 -7.14
C SER A 20 -5.65 24.43 -8.36
N SER A 21 -4.35 24.69 -8.20
CA SER A 21 -3.47 25.19 -9.25
C SER A 21 -2.70 24.10 -10.01
N TRP A 22 -2.70 22.85 -9.53
CA TRP A 22 -1.96 21.78 -10.17
C TRP A 22 -2.69 21.26 -11.41
N ASN A 23 -2.13 21.56 -12.56
CA ASN A 23 -2.59 21.04 -13.85
C ASN A 23 -1.50 20.16 -14.48
N PRO A 24 -1.65 18.83 -14.45
CA PRO A 24 -0.66 17.91 -14.99
C PRO A 24 -0.38 18.11 -16.48
N LEU A 25 -1.31 18.75 -17.20
CA LEU A 25 -1.15 19.02 -18.63
C LEU A 25 -0.22 20.22 -18.91
N LYS A 26 0.03 21.11 -17.93
CA LYS A 26 0.97 22.23 -18.11
C LYS A 26 2.43 21.81 -18.02
N ASN A 27 2.74 20.75 -17.31
CA ASN A 27 4.10 20.26 -17.14
C ASN A 27 4.51 19.19 -18.17
N SER A 28 3.59 18.74 -19.03
CA SER A 28 3.90 17.84 -20.14
C SER A 28 4.29 18.62 -21.42
N GLN A 29 5.26 19.52 -21.32
CA GLN A 29 5.91 20.03 -22.53
C GLN A 29 6.93 18.99 -23.06
N LEU A 30 6.43 17.81 -23.42
CA LEU A 30 7.11 17.00 -24.42
C LEU A 30 6.77 17.62 -25.79
N LYS A 31 7.66 18.41 -26.32
CA LYS A 31 7.66 18.70 -27.74
C LYS A 31 7.66 17.35 -28.46
N ASP A 32 6.73 17.19 -29.40
CA ASP A 32 6.69 16.07 -30.32
C ASP A 32 8.03 15.94 -31.04
N SER A 33 8.95 15.17 -30.49
CA SER A 33 10.09 14.64 -31.20
C SER A 33 9.80 13.16 -31.44
N ALA A 34 8.81 12.89 -32.29
CA ALA A 34 8.72 11.63 -32.98
C ALA A 34 9.99 11.51 -33.85
N VAL A 35 10.98 10.79 -33.35
CA VAL A 35 12.08 10.31 -34.19
C VAL A 35 11.52 9.14 -34.97
N GLU A 36 11.14 9.36 -36.21
CA GLU A 36 10.99 8.31 -37.21
C GLU A 36 12.31 7.53 -37.28
N ILE A 37 12.29 6.30 -36.75
CA ILE A 37 13.41 5.37 -36.92
C ILE A 37 13.00 4.40 -38.02
N GLU A 38 13.51 4.70 -39.24
CA GLU A 38 13.56 3.71 -40.32
C GLU A 38 14.32 2.47 -39.88
N GLY A 39 13.75 1.30 -40.25
CA GLY A 39 14.18 -0.02 -39.83
C GLY A 39 15.68 -0.28 -40.03
N LYS A 40 16.37 -0.49 -38.92
CA LYS A 40 17.63 -1.23 -38.87
C LYS A 40 17.56 -2.25 -37.75
N LYS A 41 17.68 -3.51 -38.11
CA LYS A 41 17.93 -4.64 -37.19
C LYS A 41 19.29 -4.40 -36.52
N GLY A 42 19.27 -4.10 -35.23
CA GLY A 42 20.46 -3.97 -34.39
C GLY A 42 20.05 -3.46 -33.01
N VAL A 43 20.50 -4.14 -31.95
CA VAL A 43 20.32 -3.72 -30.57
C VAL A 43 20.75 -2.26 -30.43
N ASN A 44 19.79 -1.39 -30.15
CA ASN A 44 20.04 0.04 -30.01
C ASN A 44 20.64 0.30 -28.63
N THR A 45 21.97 0.50 -28.57
CA THR A 45 22.72 0.83 -27.35
C THR A 45 22.52 2.29 -26.88
N GLY A 46 21.53 2.99 -27.40
CA GLY A 46 21.22 4.39 -27.13
C GLY A 46 19.80 4.62 -26.62
N SER A 47 19.32 3.83 -25.64
CA SER A 47 18.02 4.13 -25.01
C SER A 47 18.10 5.46 -24.25
N LYS A 48 17.09 6.33 -24.40
CA LYS A 48 16.97 7.62 -23.71
C LYS A 48 16.86 7.46 -22.19
N TYR A 49 16.42 6.29 -21.71
CA TYR A 49 16.13 6.00 -20.29
C TYR A 49 16.90 4.78 -19.80
N ASP A 50 17.31 4.82 -18.52
CA ASP A 50 17.86 3.66 -17.80
C ASP A 50 16.75 2.73 -17.34
N ALA A 51 15.62 3.28 -16.92
CA ALA A 51 14.46 2.50 -16.49
C ALA A 51 13.15 3.11 -16.98
N ILE A 52 12.18 2.25 -17.32
CA ILE A 52 10.77 2.60 -17.49
C ILE A 52 9.96 1.96 -16.38
N VAL A 53 9.14 2.77 -15.68
CA VAL A 53 8.22 2.32 -14.64
C VAL A 53 6.79 2.35 -15.18
N ILE A 54 6.10 1.22 -15.11
CA ILE A 54 4.70 1.09 -15.51
C ILE A 54 3.80 1.35 -14.30
N GLY A 55 3.11 2.50 -14.30
CA GLY A 55 2.18 2.92 -13.24
C GLY A 55 2.81 3.77 -12.14
N SER A 56 2.17 4.89 -11.83
CA SER A 56 2.57 5.88 -10.83
C SER A 56 1.86 5.70 -9.47
N GLY A 57 1.53 4.47 -9.08
CA GLY A 57 1.17 4.15 -7.70
C GLY A 57 2.39 4.32 -6.77
N ILE A 58 2.17 4.34 -5.46
CA ILE A 58 3.24 4.62 -4.47
C ILE A 58 4.48 3.74 -4.67
N GLY A 59 4.32 2.42 -4.85
CA GLY A 59 5.45 1.51 -5.07
C GLY A 59 6.28 1.89 -6.30
N GLY A 60 5.63 2.20 -7.42
CA GLY A 60 6.28 2.63 -8.66
C GLY A 60 6.97 3.99 -8.53
N LEU A 61 6.33 4.97 -7.87
CA LEU A 61 6.92 6.29 -7.64
C LEU A 61 8.11 6.22 -6.69
N VAL A 62 8.03 5.43 -5.63
CA VAL A 62 9.18 5.22 -4.73
C VAL A 62 10.34 4.56 -5.48
N ALA A 63 10.08 3.51 -6.28
CA ALA A 63 11.13 2.90 -7.10
C ALA A 63 11.75 3.90 -8.06
N ALA A 64 10.93 4.69 -8.76
CA ALA A 64 11.40 5.70 -9.72
C ALA A 64 12.23 6.81 -9.05
N THR A 65 11.76 7.37 -7.94
CA THR A 65 12.46 8.44 -7.22
C THR A 65 13.79 7.96 -6.64
N GLN A 66 13.81 6.76 -6.03
CA GLN A 66 15.03 6.19 -5.46
C GLN A 66 16.08 5.84 -6.54
N LEU A 67 15.66 5.50 -7.75
CA LEU A 67 16.56 5.33 -8.89
C LEU A 67 17.06 6.67 -9.41
N ALA A 68 16.18 7.67 -9.53
CA ALA A 68 16.53 8.99 -10.02
C ALA A 68 17.59 9.68 -9.13
N VAL A 69 17.46 9.60 -7.79
CA VAL A 69 18.46 10.16 -6.87
C VAL A 69 19.80 9.43 -6.90
N LYS A 70 19.85 8.21 -7.47
CA LYS A 70 21.12 7.48 -7.77
C LYS A 70 21.70 7.84 -9.14
N GLY A 71 21.06 8.74 -9.88
CA GLY A 71 21.50 9.22 -11.19
C GLY A 71 20.91 8.51 -12.40
N ALA A 72 19.95 7.57 -12.19
CA ALA A 72 19.24 6.94 -13.30
C ALA A 72 18.26 7.92 -13.95
N LYS A 73 18.15 7.89 -15.28
CA LYS A 73 17.11 8.58 -16.03
C LYS A 73 15.89 7.68 -16.16
N VAL A 74 14.79 8.05 -15.49
CA VAL A 74 13.58 7.25 -15.40
C VAL A 74 12.43 7.87 -16.18
N LEU A 75 11.64 7.04 -16.88
CA LEU A 75 10.34 7.38 -17.45
C LEU A 75 9.24 6.61 -16.69
N VAL A 76 8.29 7.32 -16.13
CA VAL A 76 7.08 6.72 -15.56
C VAL A 76 5.92 6.87 -16.54
N LEU A 77 5.22 5.77 -16.84
CA LEU A 77 4.06 5.74 -17.71
C LEU A 77 2.80 5.48 -16.89
N GLU A 78 1.93 6.47 -16.80
CA GLU A 78 0.70 6.40 -16.02
C GLU A 78 -0.53 6.40 -16.93
N LYS A 79 -1.41 5.41 -16.72
CA LYS A 79 -2.66 5.29 -17.48
C LYS A 79 -3.62 6.44 -17.21
N TYR A 80 -3.70 6.89 -15.96
CA TYR A 80 -4.66 7.91 -15.53
C TYR A 80 -4.11 9.33 -15.74
N VAL A 81 -4.85 10.32 -15.27
CA VAL A 81 -4.54 11.75 -15.43
C VAL A 81 -3.78 12.35 -14.26
N ILE A 82 -3.71 11.64 -13.14
CA ILE A 82 -2.99 12.01 -11.92
C ILE A 82 -2.22 10.80 -11.38
N PRO A 83 -1.16 11.01 -10.57
CA PRO A 83 -0.44 9.93 -9.92
C PRO A 83 -1.18 9.41 -8.69
N GLY A 84 -0.73 8.28 -8.15
CA GLY A 84 -1.11 7.74 -6.84
C GLY A 84 -1.81 6.38 -6.88
N GLY A 85 -2.50 6.05 -7.96
CA GLY A 85 -3.26 4.80 -8.03
C GLY A 85 -4.28 4.70 -6.88
N SER A 86 -4.20 3.68 -6.03
CA SER A 86 -5.06 3.52 -4.85
C SER A 86 -4.83 4.57 -3.74
N SER A 87 -3.72 5.27 -3.76
CA SER A 87 -3.42 6.43 -2.91
C SER A 87 -3.61 7.75 -3.66
N GLY A 88 -4.44 7.75 -4.69
CA GLY A 88 -4.88 8.94 -5.41
C GLY A 88 -6.04 9.65 -4.72
N TYR A 89 -6.53 10.69 -5.36
CA TYR A 89 -7.67 11.48 -4.88
C TYR A 89 -8.56 11.92 -6.02
N TYR A 90 -9.74 12.41 -5.70
CA TYR A 90 -10.57 13.19 -6.62
C TYR A 90 -11.31 14.30 -5.87
N GLN A 91 -11.72 15.32 -6.61
CA GLN A 91 -12.49 16.45 -6.05
C GLN A 91 -13.85 16.54 -6.70
N ARG A 92 -14.89 16.79 -5.89
CA ARG A 92 -16.24 17.01 -6.36
C ARG A 92 -17.03 17.86 -5.37
N ASP A 93 -17.72 18.86 -5.88
CA ASP A 93 -18.63 19.74 -5.12
C ASP A 93 -17.98 20.36 -3.87
N GLY A 94 -16.68 20.69 -3.96
CA GLY A 94 -15.90 21.26 -2.86
C GLY A 94 -15.34 20.25 -1.85
N TYR A 95 -15.59 18.95 -2.07
CA TYR A 95 -14.98 17.87 -1.28
C TYR A 95 -13.72 17.33 -1.95
N THR A 96 -12.74 16.96 -1.15
CA THR A 96 -11.56 16.21 -1.59
C THR A 96 -11.60 14.81 -0.98
N PHE A 97 -11.79 13.79 -1.81
CA PHE A 97 -11.89 12.39 -1.40
C PHE A 97 -10.62 11.62 -1.71
N ASP A 98 -10.12 10.85 -0.75
CA ASP A 98 -9.11 9.83 -1.00
C ASP A 98 -9.75 8.63 -1.72
N VAL A 99 -9.01 7.98 -2.65
CA VAL A 99 -9.58 6.89 -3.46
C VAL A 99 -9.70 5.59 -2.70
N GLY A 100 -8.67 5.20 -1.95
CA GLY A 100 -8.64 3.91 -1.26
C GLY A 100 -7.90 3.93 0.07
N SER A 101 -6.68 4.43 0.10
CA SER A 101 -5.88 4.48 1.33
C SER A 101 -6.25 5.70 2.17
N SER A 102 -6.46 5.51 3.47
CA SER A 102 -6.74 6.61 4.41
C SER A 102 -5.97 6.48 5.73
N VAL A 103 -5.58 5.27 6.13
CA VAL A 103 -4.75 5.02 7.31
C VAL A 103 -3.28 5.06 6.90
N MET A 104 -2.56 6.12 7.29
CA MET A 104 -1.22 6.42 6.77
C MET A 104 -0.12 6.14 7.79
N PHE A 105 0.73 5.18 7.45
CA PHE A 105 1.97 4.84 8.13
C PHE A 105 3.19 5.42 7.39
N GLY A 106 4.37 5.32 8.01
CA GLY A 106 5.63 5.64 7.36
C GLY A 106 6.03 7.11 7.43
N PHE A 107 5.40 7.90 8.31
CA PHE A 107 5.70 9.32 8.56
C PHE A 107 6.39 9.57 9.90
N SER A 108 7.15 8.62 10.43
CA SER A 108 7.95 8.82 11.63
C SER A 108 9.13 9.77 11.35
N ASP A 109 9.54 10.51 12.35
CA ASP A 109 10.76 11.33 12.36
C ASP A 109 12.01 10.53 12.74
N LYS A 110 11.86 9.25 13.10
CA LYS A 110 12.94 8.37 13.59
C LYS A 110 12.78 6.94 13.10
N GLY A 111 13.89 6.19 13.16
CA GLY A 111 13.96 4.79 12.73
C GLY A 111 14.06 4.62 11.21
N ASN A 112 13.94 3.39 10.74
CA ASN A 112 14.11 3.04 9.32
C ASN A 112 12.80 2.65 8.60
N LEU A 113 11.68 2.51 9.33
CA LEU A 113 10.37 2.24 8.76
C LEU A 113 9.59 3.50 8.33
N ASN A 114 10.14 4.68 8.54
CA ASN A 114 9.61 5.97 8.05
C ASN A 114 9.82 6.15 6.54
N LEU A 115 9.44 5.14 5.76
CA LEU A 115 9.81 5.01 4.34
C LEU A 115 9.21 6.10 3.45
N ILE A 116 8.03 6.60 3.78
CA ILE A 116 7.39 7.70 3.03
C ILE A 116 8.16 9.00 3.27
N THR A 117 8.48 9.31 4.52
CA THR A 117 9.32 10.48 4.86
C THR A 117 10.67 10.41 4.16
N GLN A 118 11.33 9.25 4.20
CA GLN A 118 12.63 9.06 3.55
C GLN A 118 12.54 9.20 2.02
N ALA A 119 11.50 8.64 1.40
CA ALA A 119 11.32 8.73 -0.05
C ALA A 119 11.06 10.17 -0.52
N LEU A 120 10.27 10.94 0.23
CA LEU A 120 10.04 12.37 -0.02
C LEU A 120 11.31 13.18 0.18
N ALA A 121 11.99 13.01 1.31
CA ALA A 121 13.22 13.74 1.62
C ALA A 121 14.33 13.48 0.59
N ALA A 122 14.43 12.25 0.07
CA ALA A 122 15.41 11.91 -0.96
C ALA A 122 15.27 12.74 -2.25
N VAL A 123 14.07 13.21 -2.57
CA VAL A 123 13.80 14.09 -3.72
C VAL A 123 13.58 15.56 -3.30
N GLY A 124 14.01 15.94 -2.10
CA GLY A 124 13.93 17.32 -1.59
C GLY A 124 12.49 17.78 -1.29
N ARG A 125 11.61 16.85 -0.91
CA ARG A 125 10.21 17.13 -0.57
C ARG A 125 9.94 16.81 0.88
N GLU A 126 9.07 17.58 1.48
CA GLU A 126 8.52 17.37 2.81
C GLU A 126 6.99 17.39 2.73
N MET A 127 6.33 16.83 3.73
CA MET A 127 4.89 16.82 3.82
C MET A 127 4.46 17.13 5.23
N GLU A 128 3.57 18.11 5.36
CA GLU A 128 2.89 18.39 6.61
C GLU A 128 1.87 17.30 6.90
N VAL A 129 1.88 16.80 8.14
CA VAL A 129 0.97 15.73 8.58
C VAL A 129 0.31 16.07 9.90
N ILE A 130 -0.90 15.59 10.09
CA ILE A 130 -1.67 15.76 11.32
C ILE A 130 -1.66 14.42 12.06
N PRO A 131 -1.08 14.35 13.28
CA PRO A 131 -1.10 13.15 14.10
C PRO A 131 -2.53 12.76 14.50
N ASP A 132 -2.89 11.49 14.30
CA ASP A 132 -4.15 10.95 14.80
C ASP A 132 -3.96 10.42 16.23
N PRO A 133 -4.75 10.85 17.20
CA PRO A 133 -4.66 10.36 18.59
C PRO A 133 -5.17 8.91 18.73
N THR A 134 -6.07 8.48 17.84
CA THR A 134 -6.64 7.12 17.83
C THR A 134 -6.42 6.49 16.48
N THR A 135 -5.66 5.40 16.46
CA THR A 135 -5.35 4.69 15.22
C THR A 135 -6.58 4.10 14.55
N VAL A 136 -7.35 3.31 15.29
CA VAL A 136 -8.62 2.71 14.86
C VAL A 136 -9.50 2.47 16.08
N HIS A 137 -10.78 2.78 15.97
CA HIS A 137 -11.79 2.40 16.95
C HIS A 137 -12.58 1.20 16.43
N PHE A 138 -12.43 0.05 17.10
CA PHE A 138 -13.13 -1.18 16.77
C PHE A 138 -14.48 -1.25 17.45
N HIS A 139 -15.54 -1.56 16.70
CA HIS A 139 -16.90 -1.81 17.16
C HIS A 139 -17.26 -3.24 16.75
N LEU A 140 -17.24 -4.17 17.71
CA LEU A 140 -17.16 -5.60 17.46
C LEU A 140 -18.35 -6.35 18.07
N PRO A 141 -18.56 -7.65 17.75
CA PRO A 141 -19.57 -8.48 18.39
C PRO A 141 -19.46 -8.51 19.92
N ASN A 142 -20.52 -8.94 20.58
CA ASN A 142 -20.63 -9.00 22.04
C ASN A 142 -20.49 -7.63 22.73
N ASN A 143 -20.79 -6.52 22.03
CA ASN A 143 -20.57 -5.15 22.47
C ASN A 143 -19.09 -4.85 22.83
N LEU A 144 -18.16 -5.62 22.30
CA LEU A 144 -16.74 -5.33 22.47
C LEU A 144 -16.38 -4.08 21.66
N SER A 145 -15.89 -3.07 22.36
CA SER A 145 -15.37 -1.85 21.77
C SER A 145 -13.93 -1.69 22.23
N VAL A 146 -13.00 -1.49 21.28
CA VAL A 146 -11.58 -1.31 21.55
C VAL A 146 -11.08 -0.12 20.79
N GLN A 147 -10.60 0.88 21.52
CA GLN A 147 -9.94 2.05 20.97
C GLN A 147 -8.43 1.79 20.93
N VAL A 148 -7.87 1.75 19.74
CA VAL A 148 -6.43 1.61 19.58
C VAL A 148 -5.80 2.99 19.68
N HIS A 149 -5.44 3.37 20.89
CA HIS A 149 -4.79 4.64 21.19
C HIS A 149 -3.42 4.74 20.52
N ARG A 150 -3.00 5.95 20.16
CA ARG A 150 -1.65 6.20 19.64
C ARG A 150 -0.56 5.76 20.62
N GLU A 151 -0.77 6.06 21.92
CA GLU A 151 0.15 5.65 22.98
C GLU A 151 -0.02 4.16 23.30
N TYR A 152 1.07 3.41 23.12
CA TYR A 152 1.06 1.94 23.31
C TYR A 152 0.60 1.52 24.72
N SER A 153 1.03 2.26 25.74
CA SER A 153 0.65 1.95 27.13
C SER A 153 -0.85 2.10 27.37
N GLU A 154 -1.50 3.09 26.77
CA GLU A 154 -2.96 3.29 26.87
C GLU A 154 -3.71 2.15 26.17
N PHE A 155 -3.29 1.79 24.96
CA PHE A 155 -3.86 0.66 24.22
C PHE A 155 -3.76 -0.67 25.00
N ILE A 156 -2.58 -0.99 25.53
CA ILE A 156 -2.37 -2.22 26.31
C ILE A 156 -3.20 -2.19 27.60
N ASN A 157 -3.29 -1.06 28.29
CA ASN A 157 -4.12 -0.93 29.48
C ASN A 157 -5.60 -1.10 29.15
N GLU A 158 -6.08 -0.60 28.02
CA GLU A 158 -7.45 -0.82 27.57
C GLU A 158 -7.72 -2.31 27.31
N LEU A 159 -6.87 -3.01 26.57
CA LEU A 159 -7.01 -4.45 26.36
C LEU A 159 -6.98 -5.22 27.67
N MET A 160 -6.03 -4.94 28.57
CA MET A 160 -5.94 -5.62 29.86
C MET A 160 -7.13 -5.31 30.78
N SER A 161 -7.82 -4.19 30.63
CA SER A 161 -9.04 -3.89 31.35
C SER A 161 -10.23 -4.71 30.85
N LYS A 162 -10.30 -4.97 29.54
CA LYS A 162 -11.36 -5.79 28.91
C LYS A 162 -11.12 -7.30 29.08
N PHE A 163 -9.85 -7.71 29.08
CA PHE A 163 -9.42 -9.10 29.21
C PHE A 163 -8.46 -9.29 30.40
N PRO A 164 -8.91 -9.07 31.66
CA PRO A 164 -8.02 -9.09 32.82
C PRO A 164 -7.38 -10.45 33.09
N HIS A 165 -7.97 -11.54 32.61
CA HIS A 165 -7.47 -12.91 32.72
C HIS A 165 -6.41 -13.24 31.64
N GLU A 166 -6.23 -12.39 30.61
CA GLU A 166 -5.28 -12.58 29.51
C GLU A 166 -4.08 -11.60 29.54
N LYS A 167 -3.86 -10.89 30.65
CA LYS A 167 -2.79 -9.88 30.76
C LYS A 167 -1.42 -10.39 30.29
N GLU A 168 -1.05 -11.58 30.72
CA GLU A 168 0.23 -12.19 30.34
C GLU A 168 0.28 -12.53 28.85
N GLY A 169 -0.81 -13.08 28.30
CA GLY A 169 -0.97 -13.42 26.89
C GLY A 169 -0.86 -12.19 25.99
N ILE A 170 -1.54 -11.09 26.35
CA ILE A 170 -1.49 -9.80 25.66
C ILE A 170 -0.04 -9.29 25.59
N LEU A 171 0.63 -9.19 26.74
CA LEU A 171 2.00 -8.68 26.81
C LEU A 171 2.98 -9.54 26.01
N LYS A 172 2.80 -10.87 26.02
CA LYS A 172 3.66 -11.78 25.24
C LYS A 172 3.42 -11.64 23.75
N PHE A 173 2.17 -11.63 23.28
CA PHE A 173 1.87 -11.53 21.86
C PHE A 173 2.39 -10.20 21.26
N TYR A 174 2.02 -9.07 21.87
CA TYR A 174 2.51 -7.77 21.37
C TYR A 174 4.01 -7.59 21.59
N GLY A 175 4.59 -8.24 22.61
CA GLY A 175 6.03 -8.31 22.79
C GLY A 175 6.75 -9.01 21.63
N GLU A 176 6.17 -10.08 21.06
CA GLU A 176 6.70 -10.72 19.86
C GLU A 176 6.58 -9.78 18.63
N CYS A 177 5.48 -9.03 18.50
CA CYS A 177 5.35 -8.00 17.45
C CYS A 177 6.44 -6.93 17.57
N TRP A 178 6.73 -6.44 18.77
CA TRP A 178 7.78 -5.45 19.03
C TRP A 178 9.18 -5.97 18.72
N LYS A 179 9.49 -7.25 18.95
CA LYS A 179 10.77 -7.84 18.56
C LYS A 179 11.00 -7.73 17.05
N ILE A 180 9.98 -8.05 16.26
CA ILE A 180 10.02 -7.95 14.80
C ILE A 180 10.17 -6.49 14.36
N PHE A 181 9.31 -5.63 14.89
CA PHE A 181 9.36 -4.20 14.57
C PHE A 181 10.73 -3.59 14.85
N ASN A 182 11.28 -3.83 16.04
CA ASN A 182 12.58 -3.30 16.43
C ASN A 182 13.71 -3.85 15.53
N ALA A 183 13.65 -5.12 15.15
CA ALA A 183 14.60 -5.70 14.21
C ALA A 183 14.53 -5.00 12.84
N LEU A 184 13.32 -4.87 12.24
CA LEU A 184 13.12 -4.17 10.97
C LEU A 184 13.55 -2.70 11.06
N ASN A 185 13.15 -2.01 12.11
CA ASN A 185 13.39 -0.58 12.29
C ASN A 185 14.88 -0.25 12.57
N SER A 186 15.68 -1.22 13.00
CA SER A 186 17.11 -1.06 13.22
C SER A 186 17.95 -1.31 11.96
N LEU A 187 17.41 -2.03 10.97
CA LEU A 187 18.11 -2.37 9.73
C LEU A 187 17.93 -1.24 8.69
N GLN A 188 18.96 -1.01 7.88
CA GLN A 188 18.81 -0.22 6.68
C GLN A 188 18.03 -1.06 5.66
N LEU A 189 16.83 -0.59 5.30
CA LEU A 189 15.95 -1.34 4.40
C LEU A 189 16.37 -1.17 2.94
N LYS A 190 16.95 -2.22 2.37
CA LYS A 190 17.36 -2.32 0.95
C LYS A 190 16.88 -3.66 0.38
N SER A 191 17.37 -4.04 -0.78
CA SER A 191 16.94 -5.28 -1.43
C SER A 191 17.45 -6.53 -0.71
N LEU A 192 16.54 -7.43 -0.36
CA LEU A 192 16.85 -8.76 0.14
C LEU A 192 17.37 -9.70 -0.96
N GLU A 193 17.43 -9.26 -2.20
CA GLU A 193 18.04 -9.97 -3.33
C GLU A 193 19.50 -9.53 -3.59
N GLU A 194 20.07 -8.69 -2.73
CA GLU A 194 21.44 -8.18 -2.85
C GLU A 194 22.38 -8.79 -1.81
N PRO A 195 23.29 -9.71 -2.22
CA PRO A 195 24.13 -10.45 -1.29
C PRO A 195 25.14 -9.57 -0.54
N ILE A 196 25.71 -8.56 -1.18
CA ILE A 196 26.68 -7.65 -0.52
C ILE A 196 25.99 -6.90 0.62
N TYR A 197 24.78 -6.41 0.38
CA TYR A 197 23.97 -5.75 1.41
C TYR A 197 23.60 -6.72 2.54
N LEU A 198 23.09 -7.92 2.21
CA LEU A 198 22.67 -8.91 3.22
C LEU A 198 23.83 -9.35 4.12
N PHE A 199 24.99 -9.65 3.55
CA PHE A 199 26.18 -9.96 4.33
C PHE A 199 26.59 -8.77 5.22
N GLY A 200 26.58 -7.56 4.68
CA GLY A 200 26.87 -6.34 5.44
C GLY A 200 25.93 -6.18 6.64
N GLN A 201 24.62 -6.35 6.45
CA GLN A 201 23.63 -6.27 7.52
C GLN A 201 23.81 -7.42 8.54
N PHE A 202 24.02 -8.64 8.08
CA PHE A 202 24.22 -9.78 8.97
C PHE A 202 25.43 -9.60 9.89
N PHE A 203 26.56 -9.10 9.39
CA PHE A 203 27.74 -8.83 10.23
C PHE A 203 27.57 -7.65 11.18
N GLN A 204 26.78 -6.65 10.81
CA GLN A 204 26.51 -5.47 11.65
C GLN A 204 25.40 -5.72 12.69
N LYS A 205 24.38 -6.48 12.33
CA LYS A 205 23.12 -6.69 13.07
C LYS A 205 22.69 -8.16 13.06
N PRO A 206 23.54 -9.10 13.55
CA PRO A 206 23.25 -10.53 13.44
C PRO A 206 21.99 -10.96 14.17
N LEU A 207 21.70 -10.39 15.35
CA LEU A 207 20.52 -10.77 16.15
C LEU A 207 19.24 -10.35 15.45
N GLU A 208 19.19 -9.16 14.87
CA GLU A 208 18.04 -8.64 14.12
C GLU A 208 17.80 -9.48 12.87
N CYS A 209 18.83 -9.82 12.12
CA CYS A 209 18.71 -10.69 10.94
C CYS A 209 18.21 -12.09 11.32
N LEU A 210 18.73 -12.68 12.40
CA LEU A 210 18.26 -13.98 12.89
C LEU A 210 16.83 -13.92 13.41
N THR A 211 16.44 -12.83 14.08
CA THR A 211 15.06 -12.60 14.50
C THR A 211 14.12 -12.61 13.30
N LEU A 212 14.41 -11.84 12.25
CA LEU A 212 13.58 -11.80 11.06
C LEU A 212 13.56 -13.14 10.32
N ALA A 213 14.68 -13.85 10.23
CA ALA A 213 14.75 -15.18 9.64
C ALA A 213 13.87 -16.20 10.41
N TYR A 214 13.83 -16.11 11.74
CA TYR A 214 12.99 -16.96 12.59
C TYR A 214 11.49 -16.72 12.34
N TYR A 215 11.07 -15.45 12.19
CA TYR A 215 9.65 -15.14 11.99
C TYR A 215 9.22 -15.18 10.52
N LEU A 216 10.14 -15.25 9.57
CA LEU A 216 9.85 -15.25 8.14
C LEU A 216 8.81 -16.33 7.73
N PRO A 217 8.90 -17.60 8.22
CA PRO A 217 7.93 -18.64 7.90
C PRO A 217 6.72 -18.71 8.83
N GLN A 218 6.51 -17.75 9.75
CA GLN A 218 5.47 -17.80 10.76
C GLN A 218 4.32 -16.85 10.46
N ASN A 219 3.11 -17.20 10.95
CA ASN A 219 1.92 -16.38 10.87
C ASN A 219 1.54 -15.82 12.24
N ALA A 220 0.87 -14.68 12.27
CA ALA A 220 0.46 -14.00 13.50
C ALA A 220 -0.46 -14.85 14.37
N GLY A 221 -1.39 -15.59 13.74
CA GLY A 221 -2.33 -16.44 14.46
C GLY A 221 -1.69 -17.63 15.19
N ASP A 222 -0.59 -18.17 14.67
CA ASP A 222 0.16 -19.23 15.36
C ASP A 222 0.79 -18.69 16.64
N ILE A 223 1.37 -17.50 16.57
CA ILE A 223 1.97 -16.82 17.73
C ILE A 223 0.90 -16.38 18.73
N ALA A 224 -0.22 -15.80 18.25
CA ALA A 224 -1.31 -15.37 19.12
C ALA A 224 -1.87 -16.54 19.93
N ARG A 225 -2.20 -17.67 19.28
CA ARG A 225 -2.78 -18.86 19.92
C ARG A 225 -1.83 -19.58 20.87
N LYS A 226 -0.53 -19.32 20.76
CA LYS A 226 0.46 -19.82 21.73
C LYS A 226 0.30 -19.15 23.10
N TYR A 227 -0.05 -17.86 23.13
CA TYR A 227 -0.07 -17.05 24.34
C TYR A 227 -1.48 -16.69 24.82
N VAL A 228 -2.42 -16.47 23.92
CA VAL A 228 -3.80 -16.06 24.17
C VAL A 228 -4.73 -17.25 24.04
N LYS A 229 -5.71 -17.35 24.96
CA LYS A 229 -6.72 -18.44 25.01
C LYS A 229 -8.15 -17.93 24.90
N ASP A 230 -8.41 -16.70 25.28
CA ASP A 230 -9.73 -16.10 25.20
C ASP A 230 -10.17 -15.98 23.72
N PRO A 231 -11.35 -16.51 23.35
CA PRO A 231 -11.80 -16.53 21.97
C PRO A 231 -12.13 -15.13 21.42
N ASP A 232 -12.66 -14.21 22.23
CA ASP A 232 -12.99 -12.87 21.78
C ASP A 232 -11.71 -12.03 21.57
N LEU A 233 -10.68 -12.22 22.41
CA LEU A 233 -9.38 -11.59 22.20
C LEU A 233 -8.67 -12.16 20.98
N LEU A 234 -8.74 -13.45 20.71
CA LEU A 234 -8.22 -14.04 19.47
C LEU A 234 -8.95 -13.49 18.24
N SER A 235 -10.26 -13.34 18.33
CA SER A 235 -11.07 -12.75 17.25
C SER A 235 -10.77 -11.26 17.04
N PHE A 236 -10.47 -10.51 18.11
CA PHE A 236 -9.96 -9.15 18.00
C PHE A 236 -8.62 -9.10 17.26
N ILE A 237 -7.67 -9.99 17.58
CA ILE A 237 -6.39 -10.10 16.87
C ILE A 237 -6.62 -10.49 15.40
N ASP A 238 -7.60 -11.34 15.11
CA ASP A 238 -8.01 -11.67 13.74
C ASP A 238 -8.51 -10.41 13.00
N ALA A 239 -9.30 -9.55 13.66
CA ALA A 239 -9.76 -8.27 13.09
C ALA A 239 -8.61 -7.26 12.87
N GLU A 240 -7.66 -7.17 13.80
CA GLU A 240 -6.45 -6.35 13.59
C GLU A 240 -5.64 -6.84 12.38
N CYS A 241 -5.45 -8.15 12.24
CA CYS A 241 -4.74 -8.75 11.12
C CYS A 241 -5.51 -8.59 9.80
N PHE A 242 -6.84 -8.58 9.84
CA PHE A 242 -7.68 -8.32 8.67
C PHE A 242 -7.45 -6.91 8.10
N ILE A 243 -7.25 -5.90 8.94
CA ILE A 243 -6.86 -4.55 8.48
C ILE A 243 -5.48 -4.58 7.79
N VAL A 244 -4.56 -5.43 8.26
CA VAL A 244 -3.20 -5.52 7.71
C VAL A 244 -3.15 -6.23 6.35
N SER A 245 -3.92 -7.31 6.18
CA SER A 245 -3.73 -8.25 5.07
C SER A 245 -5.02 -8.78 4.44
N THR A 246 -6.19 -8.24 4.81
CA THR A 246 -7.52 -8.68 4.35
C THR A 246 -7.84 -10.15 4.60
N VAL A 247 -7.11 -10.78 5.52
CA VAL A 247 -7.33 -12.14 6.03
C VAL A 247 -7.09 -12.18 7.54
N ASN A 248 -7.61 -13.22 8.21
CA ASN A 248 -7.43 -13.39 9.65
C ASN A 248 -5.95 -13.66 10.04
N ALA A 249 -5.65 -13.68 11.32
CA ALA A 249 -4.30 -13.83 11.85
C ALA A 249 -3.59 -15.13 11.43
N LEU A 250 -4.33 -16.24 11.24
CA LEU A 250 -3.74 -17.52 10.80
C LEU A 250 -3.15 -17.44 9.38
N ARG A 251 -3.64 -16.53 8.55
CA ARG A 251 -3.15 -16.32 7.19
C ARG A 251 -2.33 -15.04 7.03
N THR A 252 -2.21 -14.24 8.08
CA THR A 252 -1.39 -13.02 8.09
C THR A 252 0.04 -13.36 8.49
N PRO A 253 1.06 -13.05 7.64
CA PRO A 253 2.45 -13.25 8.01
C PRO A 253 2.85 -12.47 9.26
N MET A 254 3.59 -13.10 10.17
CA MET A 254 3.95 -12.49 11.46
C MET A 254 4.80 -11.23 11.30
N ILE A 255 5.67 -11.17 10.27
CA ILE A 255 6.47 -9.97 9.98
C ILE A 255 5.57 -8.79 9.60
N ASN A 256 4.53 -9.01 8.79
CA ASN A 256 3.60 -7.94 8.40
C ASN A 256 2.80 -7.44 9.62
N ALA A 257 2.30 -8.36 10.45
CA ALA A 257 1.63 -8.00 11.69
C ALA A 257 2.55 -7.20 12.61
N GLY A 258 3.77 -7.68 12.88
CA GLY A 258 4.75 -6.98 13.73
C GLY A 258 5.09 -5.59 13.21
N MET A 259 5.26 -5.44 11.90
CA MET A 259 5.54 -4.15 11.28
C MET A 259 4.40 -3.15 11.49
N VAL A 260 3.17 -3.52 11.16
CA VAL A 260 2.04 -2.58 11.16
C VAL A 260 1.49 -2.33 12.56
N LEU A 261 1.31 -3.39 13.37
CA LEU A 261 0.74 -3.28 14.72
C LEU A 261 1.63 -2.51 15.70
N CYS A 262 2.93 -2.41 15.42
CA CYS A 262 3.85 -1.62 16.26
C CYS A 262 4.15 -0.24 15.69
N ASP A 263 4.21 -0.07 14.36
CA ASP A 263 4.47 1.25 13.76
C ASP A 263 3.38 2.27 14.09
N ARG A 264 2.13 1.84 14.22
CA ARG A 264 1.00 2.69 14.65
C ARG A 264 1.20 3.34 16.03
N HIS A 265 2.06 2.76 16.87
CA HIS A 265 2.42 3.30 18.19
C HIS A 265 3.80 3.99 18.17
N PHE A 266 4.71 3.57 17.31
CA PHE A 266 6.06 4.12 17.21
C PHE A 266 6.09 5.42 16.40
N GLY A 267 5.71 5.35 15.14
CA GLY A 267 5.57 6.49 14.24
C GLY A 267 4.19 7.13 14.34
N GLY A 268 3.21 6.34 14.71
CA GLY A 268 1.80 6.70 14.74
C GLY A 268 1.18 6.72 13.36
N ILE A 269 -0.14 6.90 13.32
CA ILE A 269 -0.86 7.24 12.10
C ILE A 269 -0.88 8.75 11.98
N ASN A 270 -0.54 9.25 10.79
CA ASN A 270 -0.40 10.67 10.53
C ASN A 270 -1.07 10.98 9.19
N TYR A 271 -2.09 11.83 9.21
CA TYR A 271 -2.85 12.16 8.01
C TYR A 271 -2.19 13.32 7.25
N PRO A 272 -1.90 13.20 5.95
CA PRO A 272 -1.31 14.28 5.16
C PRO A 272 -2.28 15.46 5.02
N VAL A 273 -1.83 16.67 5.28
CA VAL A 273 -2.61 17.89 5.07
C VAL A 273 -3.02 18.00 3.60
N GLY A 274 -4.31 18.19 3.36
CA GLY A 274 -4.89 18.24 2.01
C GLY A 274 -5.19 16.88 1.37
N GLY A 275 -4.98 15.77 2.10
CA GLY A 275 -5.33 14.41 1.66
C GLY A 275 -4.15 13.56 1.22
N VAL A 276 -4.41 12.26 1.16
CA VAL A 276 -3.39 11.22 0.85
C VAL A 276 -2.76 11.38 -0.54
N GLY A 277 -3.52 11.91 -1.50
CA GLY A 277 -3.02 12.16 -2.86
C GLY A 277 -1.81 13.08 -2.93
N GLY A 278 -1.58 13.90 -1.90
CA GLY A 278 -0.41 14.77 -1.76
C GLY A 278 0.92 14.00 -1.78
N ILE A 279 0.95 12.78 -1.24
CA ILE A 279 2.15 11.92 -1.22
C ILE A 279 2.63 11.64 -2.65
N ALA A 280 1.73 11.10 -3.46
CA ALA A 280 2.05 10.76 -4.85
C ALA A 280 2.39 11.99 -5.69
N LYS A 281 1.69 13.10 -5.47
CA LYS A 281 1.96 14.38 -6.13
C LYS A 281 3.37 14.86 -5.81
N SER A 282 3.76 14.89 -4.54
CA SER A 282 5.09 15.34 -4.10
C SER A 282 6.21 14.43 -4.61
N LEU A 283 6.01 13.11 -4.60
CA LEU A 283 6.97 12.17 -5.21
C LEU A 283 7.10 12.38 -6.72
N ALA A 284 5.99 12.62 -7.43
CA ALA A 284 5.99 12.85 -8.88
C ALA A 284 6.72 14.15 -9.23
N GLU A 285 6.45 15.24 -8.51
CA GLU A 285 7.15 16.51 -8.69
C GLU A 285 8.64 16.38 -8.38
N GLY A 286 9.00 15.72 -7.26
CA GLY A 286 10.39 15.47 -6.91
C GLY A 286 11.13 14.63 -7.95
N LEU A 287 10.45 13.63 -8.55
CA LEU A 287 11.01 12.84 -9.64
C LEU A 287 11.35 13.70 -10.88
N ILE A 288 10.46 14.63 -11.22
CA ILE A 288 10.66 15.56 -12.34
C ILE A 288 11.85 16.50 -12.04
N ASP A 289 11.96 17.01 -10.83
CA ASP A 289 13.07 17.86 -10.40
C ASP A 289 14.43 17.14 -10.47
N GLN A 290 14.45 15.81 -10.34
CA GLN A 290 15.63 14.97 -10.57
C GLN A 290 15.93 14.71 -12.06
N GLY A 291 15.24 15.37 -12.99
CA GLY A 291 15.46 15.23 -14.44
C GLY A 291 14.85 13.99 -15.08
N SER A 292 14.00 13.27 -14.37
CA SER A 292 13.20 12.15 -14.89
C SER A 292 11.86 12.63 -15.45
N GLU A 293 11.09 11.74 -16.09
CA GLU A 293 9.88 12.13 -16.82
C GLU A 293 8.68 11.28 -16.36
N ILE A 294 7.48 11.89 -16.35
CA ILE A 294 6.21 11.17 -16.17
C ILE A 294 5.29 11.50 -17.34
N LEU A 295 4.76 10.48 -17.98
CA LEU A 295 3.78 10.62 -19.04
C LEU A 295 2.43 10.08 -18.57
N TYR A 296 1.45 10.97 -18.41
CA TYR A 296 0.07 10.63 -18.09
C TYR A 296 -0.74 10.25 -19.34
N LYS A 297 -1.88 9.58 -19.16
CA LYS A 297 -2.70 9.01 -20.25
C LYS A 297 -1.94 8.03 -21.13
N ALA A 298 -0.89 7.43 -20.60
CA ALA A 298 -0.01 6.47 -21.25
C ALA A 298 -0.31 5.06 -20.76
N ASN A 299 -1.37 4.47 -21.31
CA ASN A 299 -1.76 3.11 -20.93
C ASN A 299 -0.85 2.09 -21.61
N VAL A 300 0.06 1.47 -20.84
CA VAL A 300 0.92 0.40 -21.34
C VAL A 300 0.07 -0.84 -21.66
N THR A 301 0.24 -1.37 -22.86
CA THR A 301 -0.48 -2.54 -23.35
C THR A 301 0.41 -3.77 -23.52
N ASN A 302 1.71 -3.58 -23.71
CA ASN A 302 2.68 -4.65 -23.91
C ASN A 302 4.04 -4.29 -23.34
N ILE A 303 4.74 -5.30 -22.80
CA ILE A 303 6.16 -5.28 -22.51
C ILE A 303 6.87 -5.93 -23.70
N ILE A 304 7.86 -5.26 -24.26
CA ILE A 304 8.61 -5.72 -25.44
C ILE A 304 9.77 -6.59 -24.97
N ILE A 305 9.77 -7.84 -25.41
CA ILE A 305 10.86 -8.81 -25.14
C ILE A 305 11.69 -8.98 -26.40
N ASP A 306 13.00 -8.79 -26.26
CA ASP A 306 13.99 -9.09 -27.31
C ASP A 306 15.04 -10.04 -26.75
N GLN A 307 15.26 -11.17 -27.42
CA GLN A 307 16.21 -12.22 -27.00
C GLN A 307 16.11 -12.63 -25.51
N GLY A 308 14.86 -12.73 -25.00
CA GLY A 308 14.60 -13.11 -23.59
C GLY A 308 14.79 -12.01 -22.57
N LYS A 309 15.05 -10.77 -23.00
CA LYS A 309 15.20 -9.58 -22.16
C LYS A 309 14.06 -8.60 -22.39
N ALA A 310 13.54 -8.00 -21.33
CA ALA A 310 12.63 -6.85 -21.43
C ALA A 310 13.44 -5.61 -21.81
N VAL A 311 13.07 -4.99 -22.95
CA VAL A 311 13.82 -3.87 -23.56
C VAL A 311 12.98 -2.62 -23.75
N GLY A 312 11.66 -2.70 -23.58
CA GLY A 312 10.77 -1.58 -23.81
C GLY A 312 9.32 -1.91 -23.50
N VAL A 313 8.46 -0.95 -23.78
CA VAL A 313 7.01 -1.05 -23.64
C VAL A 313 6.31 -0.39 -24.81
N LYS A 314 5.08 -0.86 -25.09
CA LYS A 314 4.15 -0.25 -26.04
C LYS A 314 2.93 0.30 -25.29
N ILE A 315 2.49 1.50 -25.65
CA ILE A 315 1.28 2.11 -25.09
C ILE A 315 0.11 2.04 -26.08
N SER A 316 -1.10 2.32 -25.60
CA SER A 316 -2.35 2.13 -26.35
C SER A 316 -2.50 2.98 -27.61
N ASP A 317 -1.76 4.08 -27.75
CA ASP A 317 -1.74 4.92 -28.96
C ASP A 317 -0.72 4.46 -30.01
N GLY A 318 0.00 3.36 -29.74
CA GLY A 318 0.95 2.74 -30.64
C GLY A 318 2.41 3.16 -30.42
N ARG A 319 2.70 4.19 -29.63
CA ARG A 319 4.09 4.60 -29.32
C ARG A 319 4.81 3.51 -28.52
N GLU A 320 6.10 3.41 -28.77
CA GLU A 320 7.01 2.48 -28.09
C GLU A 320 8.12 3.25 -27.39
N PHE A 321 8.47 2.82 -26.19
CA PHE A 321 9.54 3.39 -25.37
C PHE A 321 10.52 2.31 -24.99
N PHE A 322 11.81 2.61 -25.01
CA PHE A 322 12.88 1.66 -24.75
C PHE A 322 13.74 2.10 -23.57
N ALA A 323 14.19 1.13 -22.76
CA ALA A 323 15.07 1.32 -21.62
C ALA A 323 15.94 0.08 -21.39
N GLN A 324 16.97 0.23 -20.55
CA GLN A 324 17.78 -0.92 -20.11
C GLN A 324 16.97 -1.87 -19.24
N THR A 325 15.96 -1.33 -18.52
CA THR A 325 15.19 -2.03 -17.50
C THR A 325 13.74 -1.58 -17.51
N ILE A 326 12.82 -2.54 -17.29
CA ILE A 326 11.38 -2.30 -17.13
C ILE A 326 10.97 -2.69 -15.71
N ILE A 327 10.29 -1.79 -15.02
CA ILE A 327 9.75 -2.01 -13.67
C ILE A 327 8.22 -1.93 -13.78
N SER A 328 7.54 -3.03 -13.51
CA SER A 328 6.08 -3.06 -13.51
C SER A 328 5.52 -2.84 -12.10
N ASN A 329 4.78 -1.76 -11.91
CA ASN A 329 3.95 -1.53 -10.72
C ASN A 329 2.47 -1.94 -10.96
N ALA A 330 2.17 -2.61 -12.06
CA ALA A 330 0.95 -3.36 -12.22
C ALA A 330 1.01 -4.63 -11.34
N THR A 331 -0.15 -5.23 -11.01
CA THR A 331 -0.13 -6.51 -10.29
C THR A 331 0.63 -7.57 -11.09
N ARG A 332 1.17 -8.59 -10.42
CA ARG A 332 1.83 -9.69 -11.13
C ARG A 332 0.87 -10.39 -12.11
N TRP A 333 -0.41 -10.52 -11.75
CA TRP A 333 -1.43 -11.05 -12.67
C TRP A 333 -1.61 -10.18 -13.93
N ASP A 334 -1.62 -8.84 -13.78
CA ASP A 334 -1.70 -7.94 -14.93
C ASP A 334 -0.40 -7.95 -15.74
N THR A 335 0.75 -7.93 -15.07
CA THR A 335 2.06 -7.96 -15.72
C THR A 335 2.22 -9.22 -16.58
N PHE A 336 2.01 -10.39 -16.00
CA PHE A 336 2.25 -11.67 -16.66
C PHE A 336 1.04 -12.20 -17.43
N GLY A 337 -0.17 -11.72 -17.12
CA GLY A 337 -1.39 -12.17 -17.80
C GLY A 337 -1.90 -11.24 -18.90
N LYS A 338 -1.47 -9.95 -18.90
CA LYS A 338 -1.95 -8.95 -19.87
C LYS A 338 -0.83 -8.25 -20.63
N LEU A 339 0.27 -7.87 -19.94
CA LEU A 339 1.34 -7.09 -20.56
C LEU A 339 2.38 -7.96 -21.25
N LEU A 340 2.42 -9.25 -20.98
CA LEU A 340 3.29 -10.24 -21.61
C LEU A 340 2.48 -11.27 -22.35
N LYS A 341 3.09 -11.86 -23.39
CA LYS A 341 2.51 -13.02 -24.06
C LYS A 341 2.65 -14.25 -23.18
N ALA A 342 1.66 -15.17 -23.23
CA ALA A 342 1.63 -16.38 -22.41
C ALA A 342 2.87 -17.27 -22.56
N GLU A 343 3.49 -17.28 -23.74
CA GLU A 343 4.74 -18.02 -24.01
C GLU A 343 5.95 -17.54 -23.18
N ASN A 344 5.87 -16.35 -22.58
CA ASN A 344 6.92 -15.74 -21.75
C ASN A 344 6.65 -15.88 -20.25
N LEU A 345 5.71 -16.72 -19.82
CA LEU A 345 5.39 -16.89 -18.40
C LEU A 345 6.49 -17.67 -17.66
N PRO A 346 7.17 -17.07 -16.66
CA PRO A 346 8.17 -17.78 -15.86
C PRO A 346 7.55 -18.79 -14.89
N LYS A 347 8.30 -19.86 -14.56
CA LYS A 347 7.85 -20.88 -13.58
C LYS A 347 7.59 -20.32 -12.19
N GLU A 348 8.36 -19.32 -11.77
CA GLU A 348 8.18 -18.65 -10.48
C GLU A 348 6.81 -18.00 -10.38
N GLU A 349 6.31 -17.50 -11.50
CA GLU A 349 4.98 -16.89 -11.57
C GLU A 349 3.87 -17.93 -11.49
N GLU A 350 4.04 -19.08 -12.11
CA GLU A 350 3.13 -20.21 -11.93
C GLU A 350 3.07 -20.65 -10.46
N ASN A 351 4.21 -20.70 -9.77
CA ASN A 351 4.26 -21.05 -8.35
C ASN A 351 3.57 -19.99 -7.47
N PHE A 352 3.79 -18.70 -7.74
CA PHE A 352 3.07 -17.64 -7.05
C PHE A 352 1.55 -17.79 -7.19
N GLN A 353 1.05 -18.07 -8.40
CA GLN A 353 -0.38 -18.23 -8.66
C GLN A 353 -0.99 -19.53 -8.07
N LYS A 354 -0.15 -20.53 -7.72
CA LYS A 354 -0.59 -21.70 -6.93
C LYS A 354 -0.83 -21.38 -5.47
N VAL A 355 0.02 -20.53 -4.89
CA VAL A 355 -0.02 -20.16 -3.45
C VAL A 355 -1.02 -19.04 -3.20
N TYR A 356 -1.11 -18.06 -4.11
CA TYR A 356 -1.91 -16.85 -3.93
C TYR A 356 -3.02 -16.73 -4.96
N VAL A 357 -4.11 -16.10 -4.53
CA VAL A 357 -5.21 -15.61 -5.38
C VAL A 357 -5.31 -14.10 -5.23
N LYS A 358 -6.04 -13.47 -6.15
CA LYS A 358 -6.42 -12.07 -6.03
C LYS A 358 -7.35 -11.92 -4.84
N ALA A 359 -7.04 -10.99 -3.94
CA ALA A 359 -7.96 -10.63 -2.86
C ALA A 359 -9.26 -10.05 -3.45
N PRO A 360 -10.39 -10.14 -2.75
CA PRO A 360 -11.59 -9.41 -3.11
C PRO A 360 -11.31 -7.93 -3.30
N SER A 361 -12.08 -7.28 -4.17
CA SER A 361 -12.10 -5.83 -4.29
C SER A 361 -12.95 -5.21 -3.18
N PHE A 362 -13.26 -3.94 -3.30
CA PHE A 362 -14.11 -3.21 -2.37
C PHE A 362 -15.31 -2.56 -3.05
N LEU A 363 -16.41 -2.46 -2.30
CA LEU A 363 -17.40 -1.44 -2.50
C LEU A 363 -16.98 -0.25 -1.64
N SER A 364 -16.87 0.94 -2.25
CA SER A 364 -16.54 2.19 -1.57
C SER A 364 -17.70 3.15 -1.63
N ILE A 365 -18.00 3.83 -0.50
CA ILE A 365 -19.00 4.87 -0.44
C ILE A 365 -18.33 6.14 0.05
N HIS A 366 -18.31 7.16 -0.78
CA HIS A 366 -17.86 8.49 -0.42
C HIS A 366 -19.06 9.38 -0.15
N MET A 367 -19.13 9.97 1.03
CA MET A 367 -20.25 10.84 1.43
C MET A 367 -19.76 12.16 1.95
N GLY A 368 -20.47 13.24 1.61
CA GLY A 368 -20.49 14.50 2.32
C GLY A 368 -21.73 14.54 3.23
N VAL A 369 -21.55 14.81 4.51
CA VAL A 369 -22.62 14.87 5.50
C VAL A 369 -22.62 16.20 6.26
N LYS A 370 -23.76 16.58 6.87
CA LYS A 370 -23.84 17.71 7.78
C LYS A 370 -23.02 17.42 9.04
N ALA A 371 -22.28 18.42 9.53
CA ALA A 371 -21.35 18.22 10.63
C ALA A 371 -22.01 17.84 11.95
N ASP A 372 -23.24 18.25 12.18
CA ASP A 372 -24.02 18.01 13.40
C ASP A 372 -24.42 16.54 13.61
N VAL A 373 -24.25 15.69 12.62
CA VAL A 373 -24.52 14.23 12.76
C VAL A 373 -23.40 13.50 13.51
N LEU A 374 -22.19 14.04 13.52
CA LEU A 374 -21.06 13.41 14.22
C LEU A 374 -20.98 13.89 15.68
N PRO A 375 -20.84 12.98 16.66
CA PRO A 375 -20.48 13.34 18.02
C PRO A 375 -19.18 14.16 18.07
N PRO A 376 -19.01 15.07 19.03
CA PRO A 376 -17.83 15.96 19.12
C PRO A 376 -16.49 15.21 19.20
N ASP A 377 -16.46 14.05 19.87
CA ASP A 377 -15.26 13.25 20.11
C ASP A 377 -15.14 12.06 19.13
N THR A 378 -15.66 12.23 17.91
CA THR A 378 -15.61 11.18 16.90
C THR A 378 -14.17 10.95 16.43
N ASP A 379 -13.70 9.69 16.51
CA ASP A 379 -12.41 9.28 15.98
C ASP A 379 -12.38 9.34 14.44
N CYS A 380 -11.16 9.44 13.87
CA CYS A 380 -11.01 9.47 12.42
C CYS A 380 -11.31 8.10 11.77
N HIS A 381 -10.84 7.01 12.37
CA HIS A 381 -10.92 5.69 11.77
C HIS A 381 -11.73 4.71 12.62
N HIS A 382 -12.70 4.03 12.00
CA HIS A 382 -13.53 3.02 12.65
C HIS A 382 -13.51 1.72 11.86
N PHE A 383 -13.53 0.61 12.60
CA PHE A 383 -13.78 -0.72 12.07
C PHE A 383 -15.04 -1.28 12.73
N VAL A 384 -16.01 -1.67 11.91
CA VAL A 384 -17.33 -2.10 12.40
C VAL A 384 -17.63 -3.54 11.93
N LEU A 385 -17.86 -4.41 12.91
CA LEU A 385 -18.33 -5.78 12.72
C LEU A 385 -19.34 -6.06 13.84
N GLU A 386 -20.65 -5.93 13.57
CA GLU A 386 -21.63 -5.76 14.65
C GLU A 386 -22.10 -7.07 15.31
N ASP A 387 -22.39 -8.10 14.49
CA ASP A 387 -23.25 -9.20 14.92
C ASP A 387 -22.50 -10.51 15.18
N ASP A 388 -21.57 -10.89 14.31
CA ASP A 388 -20.94 -12.21 14.33
C ASP A 388 -19.49 -12.16 13.83
N TRP A 389 -18.58 -12.74 14.59
CA TRP A 389 -17.17 -12.86 14.24
C TRP A 389 -16.91 -13.62 12.93
N THR A 390 -17.79 -14.57 12.56
CA THR A 390 -17.65 -15.35 11.32
C THR A 390 -17.76 -14.49 10.07
N ARG A 391 -18.41 -13.33 10.17
CA ARG A 391 -18.57 -12.38 9.05
C ARG A 391 -17.33 -11.55 8.73
N LEU A 392 -16.25 -11.68 9.49
CA LEU A 392 -15.04 -10.85 9.33
C LEU A 392 -14.52 -10.82 7.88
N GLU A 393 -14.41 -11.99 7.27
CA GLU A 393 -13.88 -12.14 5.90
C GLU A 393 -15.00 -12.27 4.83
N GLU A 394 -16.27 -12.30 5.24
CA GLU A 394 -17.39 -12.37 4.29
C GLU A 394 -17.54 -11.07 3.49
N PRO A 395 -18.00 -11.15 2.22
CA PRO A 395 -18.41 -9.97 1.48
C PRO A 395 -19.43 -9.13 2.27
N TYR A 396 -19.20 -7.84 2.33
CA TYR A 396 -20.03 -6.86 3.07
C TYR A 396 -20.15 -7.12 4.59
N GLY A 397 -19.35 -8.03 5.14
CA GLY A 397 -19.39 -8.39 6.56
C GLY A 397 -18.88 -7.27 7.45
N SER A 398 -17.63 -6.88 7.27
CA SER A 398 -16.98 -5.78 8.00
C SER A 398 -17.04 -4.46 7.23
N ILE A 399 -17.05 -3.35 7.96
CA ILE A 399 -17.05 -2.00 7.40
C ILE A 399 -15.83 -1.24 7.93
N PHE A 400 -15.04 -0.68 7.01
CA PHE A 400 -14.07 0.35 7.32
C PHE A 400 -14.69 1.72 7.10
N LEU A 401 -14.47 2.62 8.03
CA LEU A 401 -14.90 4.00 7.92
C LEU A 401 -13.76 4.93 8.30
N SER A 402 -13.48 5.91 7.46
CA SER A 402 -12.56 7.01 7.75
C SER A 402 -13.29 8.33 7.61
N ILE A 403 -13.04 9.25 8.56
CA ILE A 403 -13.63 10.59 8.62
C ILE A 403 -12.49 11.62 8.66
N PRO A 404 -11.71 11.77 7.57
CA PRO A 404 -10.48 12.56 7.59
C PRO A 404 -10.71 14.03 7.96
N THR A 405 -11.92 14.54 7.80
CA THR A 405 -12.31 15.91 8.15
C THR A 405 -12.37 16.17 9.65
N VAL A 406 -12.29 15.18 10.52
CA VAL A 406 -12.10 15.40 11.97
C VAL A 406 -10.66 15.82 12.29
N LEU A 407 -9.71 15.48 11.39
CA LEU A 407 -8.32 15.91 11.45
C LEU A 407 -8.08 17.14 10.57
N ASP A 408 -8.49 17.11 9.30
CA ASP A 408 -8.29 18.17 8.32
C ASP A 408 -9.62 18.68 7.76
N SER A 409 -10.16 19.71 8.37
CA SER A 409 -11.43 20.32 7.95
C SER A 409 -11.38 20.98 6.56
N SER A 410 -10.19 21.19 5.97
CA SER A 410 -10.04 21.80 4.65
C SER A 410 -10.51 20.90 3.50
N LEU A 411 -10.69 19.60 3.76
CA LEU A 411 -11.13 18.61 2.78
C LEU A 411 -12.62 18.73 2.38
N ALA A 412 -13.41 19.47 3.17
CA ALA A 412 -14.85 19.61 2.94
C ALA A 412 -15.32 21.08 3.05
N PRO A 413 -16.47 21.43 2.46
CA PRO A 413 -17.09 22.73 2.69
C PRO A 413 -17.41 22.96 4.18
N LYS A 414 -17.38 24.21 4.60
CA LYS A 414 -17.65 24.59 6.01
C LYS A 414 -18.98 23.98 6.51
N GLY A 415 -18.95 23.39 7.69
CA GLY A 415 -20.10 22.72 8.32
C GLY A 415 -20.45 21.37 7.71
N ARG A 416 -19.47 20.72 7.07
CA ARG A 416 -19.57 19.39 6.46
C ARG A 416 -18.43 18.49 6.91
N HIS A 417 -18.69 17.17 6.86
CA HIS A 417 -17.68 16.14 7.00
C HIS A 417 -17.68 15.19 5.81
N ILE A 418 -16.54 14.54 5.59
CA ILE A 418 -16.39 13.43 4.64
C ILE A 418 -16.45 12.13 5.42
N LEU A 419 -17.22 11.17 4.90
CA LEU A 419 -17.16 9.77 5.27
C LEU A 419 -16.65 8.97 4.08
N HIS A 420 -15.51 8.31 4.26
CA HIS A 420 -14.95 7.34 3.33
C HIS A 420 -15.17 5.94 3.91
N ILE A 421 -16.11 5.21 3.32
CA ILE A 421 -16.55 3.90 3.77
C ILE A 421 -16.13 2.88 2.72
N PHE A 422 -15.61 1.73 3.15
CA PHE A 422 -15.39 0.61 2.26
C PHE A 422 -15.60 -0.73 2.98
N THR A 423 -16.05 -1.71 2.21
CA THR A 423 -16.27 -3.09 2.62
C THR A 423 -15.83 -4.02 1.50
N THR A 424 -15.42 -5.24 1.83
CA THR A 424 -15.01 -6.23 0.82
C THR A 424 -16.18 -6.57 -0.10
N SER A 425 -15.91 -6.62 -1.40
CA SER A 425 -16.90 -6.92 -2.43
C SER A 425 -16.23 -7.66 -3.59
N PRO A 426 -16.65 -8.88 -3.93
CA PRO A 426 -16.10 -9.62 -5.06
C PRO A 426 -16.61 -9.02 -6.38
N LEU A 427 -15.77 -9.06 -7.41
CA LEU A 427 -16.13 -8.52 -8.73
C LEU A 427 -17.26 -9.33 -9.38
N GLU A 428 -17.31 -10.62 -9.11
CA GLU A 428 -18.29 -11.57 -9.64
C GLU A 428 -19.73 -11.14 -9.32
N ASP A 429 -19.95 -10.49 -8.19
CA ASP A 429 -21.25 -9.95 -7.79
C ASP A 429 -21.78 -8.87 -8.75
N TRP A 430 -20.90 -8.28 -9.55
CA TRP A 430 -21.17 -7.10 -10.39
C TRP A 430 -21.04 -7.37 -11.88
N GLU A 431 -20.47 -8.50 -12.29
CA GLU A 431 -20.34 -8.85 -13.69
C GLU A 431 -21.65 -9.35 -14.29
N GLY A 432 -21.85 -9.08 -15.59
CA GLY A 432 -23.03 -9.53 -16.32
C GLY A 432 -24.34 -8.81 -15.97
N LEU A 433 -24.36 -7.92 -14.99
CA LEU A 433 -25.57 -7.18 -14.63
C LEU A 433 -25.95 -6.15 -15.71
N PRO A 434 -27.23 -6.11 -16.14
CA PRO A 434 -27.75 -5.01 -16.93
C PRO A 434 -27.57 -3.66 -16.21
N PRO A 435 -27.41 -2.54 -16.91
CA PRO A 435 -27.15 -1.24 -16.28
C PRO A 435 -28.16 -0.86 -15.18
N LYS A 436 -29.44 -1.13 -15.38
CA LYS A 436 -30.50 -0.83 -14.40
C LYS A 436 -30.35 -1.68 -13.12
N ASP A 437 -30.07 -2.96 -13.27
CA ASP A 437 -29.91 -3.90 -12.14
C ASP A 437 -28.61 -3.61 -11.39
N TYR A 438 -27.54 -3.23 -12.11
CA TYR A 438 -26.30 -2.77 -11.54
C TYR A 438 -26.48 -1.54 -10.64
N GLU A 439 -27.17 -0.50 -11.11
CA GLU A 439 -27.43 0.71 -10.33
C GLU A 439 -28.35 0.40 -9.13
N ALA A 440 -29.39 -0.41 -9.32
CA ALA A 440 -30.30 -0.81 -8.24
C ALA A 440 -29.56 -1.59 -7.13
N LYS A 441 -28.71 -2.56 -7.51
CA LYS A 441 -27.90 -3.33 -6.56
C LYS A 441 -26.90 -2.43 -5.81
N LYS A 442 -26.27 -1.51 -6.52
CA LYS A 442 -25.31 -0.54 -5.95
C LYS A 442 -25.96 0.30 -4.85
N GLU A 443 -27.13 0.88 -5.13
CA GLU A 443 -27.88 1.69 -4.17
C GLU A 443 -28.36 0.84 -2.99
N LEU A 444 -28.88 -0.36 -3.23
CA LEU A 444 -29.37 -1.26 -2.19
C LEU A 444 -28.28 -1.60 -1.17
N ILE A 445 -27.10 -2.01 -1.64
CA ILE A 445 -25.98 -2.37 -0.75
C ILE A 445 -25.45 -1.13 -0.02
N ALA A 446 -25.35 0.01 -0.72
CA ALA A 446 -24.91 1.25 -0.09
C ALA A 446 -25.87 1.68 1.04
N ASP A 447 -27.18 1.60 0.80
CA ASP A 447 -28.20 1.95 1.79
C ASP A 447 -28.21 0.99 3.00
N GLU A 448 -27.91 -0.29 2.78
CA GLU A 448 -27.72 -1.26 3.87
C GLU A 448 -26.50 -0.89 4.74
N ILE A 449 -25.33 -0.66 4.12
CA ILE A 449 -24.11 -0.27 4.84
C ILE A 449 -24.31 1.02 5.62
N ILE A 450 -24.91 2.04 5.00
CA ILE A 450 -25.23 3.31 5.67
C ILE A 450 -26.19 3.09 6.83
N GLY A 451 -27.20 2.22 6.66
CA GLY A 451 -28.16 1.87 7.71
C GLY A 451 -27.49 1.19 8.92
N ARG A 452 -26.49 0.34 8.70
CA ARG A 452 -25.69 -0.27 9.76
C ARG A 452 -24.89 0.79 10.53
N LEU A 453 -24.24 1.71 9.84
CA LEU A 453 -23.50 2.81 10.47
C LEU A 453 -24.43 3.77 11.22
N GLU A 454 -25.62 4.07 10.67
CA GLU A 454 -26.62 4.90 11.34
C GLU A 454 -27.09 4.28 12.65
N LYS A 455 -27.40 2.97 12.63
CA LYS A 455 -27.83 2.22 13.81
C LYS A 455 -26.72 2.12 14.87
N LYS A 456 -25.48 1.91 14.46
CA LYS A 456 -24.38 1.61 15.38
C LYS A 456 -23.64 2.84 15.91
N LEU A 457 -23.42 3.84 15.04
CA LEU A 457 -22.51 4.95 15.34
C LEU A 457 -23.16 6.33 15.28
N PHE A 458 -23.93 6.61 14.21
CA PHE A 458 -24.37 7.98 13.89
C PHE A 458 -25.87 8.05 13.64
N PRO A 459 -26.72 8.07 14.69
CA PRO A 459 -28.17 8.24 14.52
C PRO A 459 -28.49 9.48 13.69
N GLY A 460 -29.34 9.31 12.65
CA GLY A 460 -29.68 10.38 11.72
C GLY A 460 -28.73 10.52 10.52
N LEU A 461 -27.79 9.60 10.33
CA LEU A 461 -26.81 9.65 9.24
C LEU A 461 -27.46 9.79 7.87
N LYS A 462 -28.48 8.97 7.57
CA LYS A 462 -29.18 9.02 6.26
C LYS A 462 -29.75 10.39 5.95
N SER A 463 -30.34 11.06 6.93
CA SER A 463 -30.94 12.39 6.77
C SER A 463 -29.92 13.52 6.67
N SER A 464 -28.68 13.27 7.05
CA SER A 464 -27.58 14.24 7.04
C SER A 464 -26.80 14.25 5.72
N ILE A 465 -27.00 13.25 4.84
CA ILE A 465 -26.26 13.09 3.57
C ILE A 465 -26.60 14.23 2.63
N VAL A 466 -25.58 14.92 2.14
CA VAL A 466 -25.69 15.99 1.14
C VAL A 466 -25.00 15.65 -0.18
N PHE A 467 -24.10 14.68 -0.14
CA PHE A 467 -23.40 14.13 -1.29
C PHE A 467 -23.16 12.63 -1.07
N LYS A 468 -23.35 11.82 -2.11
CA LYS A 468 -23.04 10.37 -2.07
C LYS A 468 -22.54 9.91 -3.43
N GLU A 469 -21.42 9.19 -3.44
CA GLU A 469 -20.91 8.50 -4.61
C GLU A 469 -20.49 7.07 -4.22
N VAL A 470 -20.85 6.09 -5.04
CA VAL A 470 -20.59 4.68 -4.75
C VAL A 470 -19.71 4.08 -5.83
N GLY A 471 -18.55 3.59 -5.44
CA GLY A 471 -17.62 2.83 -6.28
C GLY A 471 -17.77 1.33 -6.03
N THR A 472 -17.81 0.52 -7.09
CA THR A 472 -17.87 -0.94 -7.03
C THR A 472 -16.54 -1.54 -7.48
N PRO A 473 -16.32 -2.86 -7.38
CA PRO A 473 -15.16 -3.53 -7.98
C PRO A 473 -14.93 -3.17 -9.46
N LYS A 474 -15.99 -2.93 -10.23
CA LYS A 474 -15.87 -2.46 -11.63
C LYS A 474 -15.28 -1.06 -11.72
N THR A 475 -15.60 -0.17 -10.78
CA THR A 475 -15.02 1.17 -10.68
C THR A 475 -13.52 1.08 -10.39
N HIS A 476 -13.12 0.29 -9.39
CA HIS A 476 -11.72 0.07 -9.04
C HIS A 476 -10.94 -0.55 -10.21
N ARG A 477 -11.47 -1.59 -10.84
CA ARG A 477 -10.86 -2.21 -12.04
C ARG A 477 -10.66 -1.19 -13.16
N ARG A 478 -11.63 -0.33 -13.42
CA ARG A 478 -11.58 0.68 -14.48
C ARG A 478 -10.50 1.73 -14.24
N TYR A 479 -10.49 2.32 -13.07
CA TYR A 479 -9.60 3.46 -12.77
C TYR A 479 -8.19 3.03 -12.40
N LEU A 480 -8.04 1.95 -11.65
CA LEU A 480 -6.74 1.47 -11.17
C LEU A 480 -6.06 0.48 -12.14
N ALA A 481 -6.74 0.05 -13.21
CA ALA A 481 -6.27 -0.95 -14.17
C ALA A 481 -5.88 -2.30 -13.55
N ARG A 482 -6.39 -2.61 -12.37
CA ARG A 482 -6.09 -3.84 -11.64
C ARG A 482 -7.08 -4.93 -12.01
N ASP A 483 -6.60 -6.11 -12.32
CA ASP A 483 -7.47 -7.24 -12.63
C ASP A 483 -8.38 -7.56 -11.43
N MET A 484 -9.66 -7.79 -11.68
CA MET A 484 -10.70 -7.96 -10.68
C MET A 484 -10.83 -6.81 -9.65
N GLY A 485 -10.16 -5.66 -9.86
CA GLY A 485 -10.10 -4.56 -8.89
C GLY A 485 -9.38 -4.93 -7.59
N THR A 486 -8.58 -6.01 -7.59
CA THR A 486 -7.93 -6.56 -6.38
C THR A 486 -7.01 -5.55 -5.69
N TYR A 487 -6.90 -5.69 -4.37
CA TYR A 487 -5.98 -4.91 -3.53
C TYR A 487 -4.87 -5.76 -2.93
N GLY A 488 -4.38 -6.72 -3.66
CA GLY A 488 -3.21 -7.50 -3.32
C GLY A 488 -3.44 -9.01 -3.43
N PRO A 489 -2.43 -9.80 -3.07
CA PRO A 489 -2.52 -11.24 -2.99
C PRO A 489 -3.15 -11.69 -1.68
N MET A 490 -3.97 -12.72 -1.76
CA MET A 490 -4.51 -13.44 -0.63
C MET A 490 -4.06 -14.90 -0.71
N PRO A 491 -3.52 -15.50 0.35
CA PRO A 491 -3.12 -16.90 0.31
C PRO A 491 -4.34 -17.82 0.17
N ARG A 492 -4.22 -18.87 -0.66
CA ARG A 492 -5.29 -19.88 -0.83
C ARG A 492 -5.52 -20.71 0.43
N GLN A 493 -4.44 -21.00 1.12
CA GLN A 493 -4.41 -21.79 2.35
C GLN A 493 -3.60 -21.04 3.41
N ILE A 494 -3.42 -21.64 4.59
CA ILE A 494 -2.53 -21.08 5.60
C ILE A 494 -1.10 -21.06 5.03
N PRO A 495 -0.49 -19.88 4.84
CA PRO A 495 0.83 -19.77 4.25
C PRO A 495 1.91 -20.08 5.30
N LYS A 496 3.15 -20.30 4.83
CA LYS A 496 4.33 -20.27 5.70
C LYS A 496 4.91 -18.86 5.75
N GLY A 497 4.23 -17.98 6.46
CA GLY A 497 4.61 -16.57 6.56
C GLY A 497 4.77 -15.92 5.17
N LEU A 498 5.92 -15.31 4.94
CA LEU A 498 6.25 -14.62 3.68
C LEU A 498 7.08 -15.45 2.70
N LEU A 499 7.36 -16.73 2.98
CA LEU A 499 8.24 -17.56 2.12
C LEU A 499 7.75 -17.65 0.67
N GLY A 500 6.44 -17.67 0.44
CA GLY A 500 5.85 -17.73 -0.90
C GLY A 500 5.78 -16.41 -1.64
N MET A 501 6.03 -15.26 -0.96
CA MET A 501 5.95 -13.94 -1.60
C MET A 501 7.17 -13.69 -2.50
N PRO A 502 6.96 -13.39 -3.79
CA PRO A 502 8.05 -13.07 -4.69
C PRO A 502 8.65 -11.71 -4.35
N PHE A 503 9.96 -11.59 -4.52
CA PHE A 503 10.66 -10.32 -4.46
C PHE A 503 10.48 -9.50 -5.76
N ASN A 504 11.39 -8.58 -6.04
CA ASN A 504 11.28 -7.69 -7.19
C ASN A 504 11.77 -8.31 -8.50
N THR A 505 12.80 -9.18 -8.46
CA THR A 505 13.29 -9.84 -9.67
C THR A 505 12.25 -10.80 -10.26
N THR A 506 12.33 -11.00 -11.55
CA THR A 506 11.50 -11.97 -12.28
C THR A 506 12.38 -12.94 -13.07
N GLY A 507 11.80 -14.02 -13.57
CA GLY A 507 12.50 -14.95 -14.47
C GLY A 507 12.82 -14.37 -15.86
N ILE A 508 12.44 -13.10 -16.12
CA ILE A 508 12.73 -12.40 -17.38
C ILE A 508 13.81 -11.34 -17.13
N SER A 509 14.93 -11.46 -17.82
CA SER A 509 16.02 -10.49 -17.70
C SER A 509 15.52 -9.07 -18.01
N GLY A 510 15.94 -8.08 -17.21
CA GLY A 510 15.55 -6.67 -17.36
C GLY A 510 14.11 -6.35 -16.99
N LEU A 511 13.31 -7.31 -16.47
CA LEU A 511 11.97 -7.08 -15.96
C LEU A 511 11.93 -7.25 -14.45
N TYR A 512 11.39 -6.25 -13.77
CA TYR A 512 11.16 -6.25 -12.32
C TYR A 512 9.70 -5.94 -12.03
N CYS A 513 9.21 -6.44 -10.89
CA CYS A 513 7.90 -6.12 -10.37
C CYS A 513 8.02 -5.39 -9.03
N VAL A 514 7.12 -4.45 -8.77
CA VAL A 514 7.04 -3.67 -7.53
C VAL A 514 5.57 -3.51 -7.12
N GLY A 515 5.34 -3.21 -5.87
CA GLY A 515 3.99 -2.99 -5.33
C GLY A 515 3.48 -4.15 -4.50
N ASP A 516 2.18 -4.21 -4.29
CA ASP A 516 1.52 -5.08 -3.32
C ASP A 516 1.53 -6.58 -3.65
N SER A 517 1.76 -6.95 -4.91
CA SER A 517 1.94 -8.35 -5.31
C SER A 517 3.39 -8.85 -5.24
N CYS A 518 4.27 -8.03 -4.65
CA CYS A 518 5.65 -8.36 -4.33
C CYS A 518 5.88 -8.25 -2.82
N PHE A 519 6.97 -8.86 -2.32
CA PHE A 519 7.37 -8.77 -0.92
C PHE A 519 7.49 -7.28 -0.49
N PRO A 520 7.02 -6.89 0.71
CA PRO A 520 6.38 -7.72 1.73
C PRO A 520 4.86 -7.86 1.58
N GLY A 521 4.23 -7.24 0.58
CA GLY A 521 2.81 -7.36 0.30
C GLY A 521 2.07 -6.03 0.25
N GLN A 522 0.83 -6.02 0.72
CA GLN A 522 -0.09 -4.88 0.64
C GLN A 522 0.10 -3.86 1.78
N GLY A 523 -0.41 -2.65 1.56
CA GLY A 523 -0.30 -1.51 2.47
C GLY A 523 0.71 -0.46 1.99
N VAL A 524 0.49 0.82 2.36
CA VAL A 524 1.29 1.94 1.85
C VAL A 524 2.77 1.80 2.21
N ILE A 525 3.07 1.45 3.48
CA ILE A 525 4.45 1.23 3.93
C ILE A 525 5.08 0.00 3.26
N ALA A 526 4.31 -1.08 3.05
CA ALA A 526 4.78 -2.29 2.40
C ALA A 526 5.12 -2.05 0.93
N VAL A 527 4.28 -1.32 0.17
CA VAL A 527 4.57 -0.99 -1.23
C VAL A 527 5.70 0.02 -1.36
N ALA A 528 5.87 0.94 -0.40
CA ALA A 528 7.03 1.82 -0.34
C ALA A 528 8.32 1.01 -0.11
N PHE A 529 8.29 0.03 0.79
CA PHE A 529 9.40 -0.90 1.01
C PHE A 529 9.73 -1.68 -0.27
N SER A 530 8.72 -2.25 -0.94
CA SER A 530 8.90 -2.91 -2.24
C SER A 530 9.56 -1.98 -3.26
N GLY A 531 9.19 -0.69 -3.28
CA GLY A 531 9.80 0.32 -4.13
C GLY A 531 11.28 0.56 -3.84
N VAL A 532 11.64 0.72 -2.57
CA VAL A 532 13.05 0.88 -2.12
C VAL A 532 13.89 -0.34 -2.48
N MET A 533 13.35 -1.54 -2.21
CA MET A 533 14.03 -2.80 -2.56
C MET A 533 14.27 -2.91 -4.07
N CYS A 534 13.26 -2.63 -4.88
CA CYS A 534 13.33 -2.66 -6.34
C CYS A 534 14.39 -1.69 -6.86
N ALA A 535 14.38 -0.45 -6.39
CA ALA A 535 15.34 0.56 -6.80
C ALA A 535 16.78 0.15 -6.47
N HIS A 536 17.01 -0.41 -5.28
CA HIS A 536 18.34 -0.87 -4.89
C HIS A 536 18.80 -2.05 -5.76
N ARG A 537 17.94 -3.03 -6.01
CA ARG A 537 18.23 -4.17 -6.88
C ARG A 537 18.54 -3.72 -8.31
N VAL A 538 17.68 -2.88 -8.89
CA VAL A 538 17.86 -2.37 -10.25
C VAL A 538 19.14 -1.54 -10.34
N ALA A 539 19.44 -0.69 -9.36
CA ALA A 539 20.67 0.12 -9.33
C ALA A 539 21.93 -0.77 -9.39
N ALA A 540 21.94 -1.90 -8.67
CA ALA A 540 23.02 -2.87 -8.75
C ALA A 540 23.11 -3.53 -10.15
N ASP A 541 21.98 -3.89 -10.74
CA ASP A 541 21.93 -4.55 -12.06
C ASP A 541 22.32 -3.63 -13.23
N ILE A 542 22.06 -2.33 -13.14
CA ILE A 542 22.47 -1.35 -14.17
C ILE A 542 23.82 -0.69 -13.88
N GLY A 543 24.53 -1.11 -12.83
CA GLY A 543 25.89 -0.67 -12.52
C GLY A 543 26.01 0.64 -11.73
N LEU A 544 24.93 1.14 -11.13
CA LEU A 544 24.94 2.31 -10.23
C LEU A 544 25.35 1.94 -8.79
N GLU A 545 25.27 0.67 -8.44
CA GLU A 545 25.69 0.10 -7.15
C GLU A 545 26.65 -1.09 -7.38
N LYS A 546 27.42 -1.46 -6.34
CA LYS A 546 28.33 -2.61 -6.42
C LYS A 546 27.55 -3.92 -6.49
N LYS A 547 27.98 -4.82 -7.39
CA LYS A 547 27.41 -6.15 -7.59
C LYS A 547 28.48 -7.22 -7.56
N SER A 548 28.16 -8.40 -7.03
CA SER A 548 28.97 -9.61 -7.12
C SER A 548 28.21 -10.71 -7.88
N PRO A 549 28.49 -10.94 -9.18
CA PRO A 549 27.73 -11.89 -9.99
C PRO A 549 27.69 -13.31 -9.42
N ILE A 550 28.77 -13.76 -8.80
CA ILE A 550 28.87 -15.13 -8.22
C ILE A 550 27.98 -15.25 -6.99
N LEU A 551 28.07 -14.29 -6.06
CA LEU A 551 27.24 -14.27 -4.85
C LEU A 551 25.77 -14.05 -5.19
N ASP A 552 25.50 -13.23 -6.21
CA ASP A 552 24.17 -12.95 -6.73
C ASP A 552 23.48 -14.22 -7.24
N ALA A 553 24.15 -14.99 -8.10
CA ALA A 553 23.62 -16.25 -8.61
C ALA A 553 23.36 -17.27 -7.48
N ALA A 554 24.25 -17.35 -6.48
CA ALA A 554 24.09 -18.24 -5.34
C ALA A 554 22.89 -17.83 -4.46
N LEU A 555 22.73 -16.53 -4.18
CA LEU A 555 21.60 -16.01 -3.39
C LEU A 555 20.27 -16.21 -4.10
N LEU A 556 20.16 -15.86 -5.38
CA LEU A 556 18.92 -16.05 -6.15
C LEU A 556 18.54 -17.53 -6.25
N GLY A 557 19.52 -18.42 -6.39
CA GLY A 557 19.30 -19.88 -6.33
C GLY A 557 18.75 -20.33 -4.98
N LEU A 558 19.31 -19.85 -3.87
CA LEU A 558 18.81 -20.13 -2.51
C LEU A 558 17.40 -19.61 -2.29
N LEU A 559 17.12 -18.36 -2.68
CA LEU A 559 15.78 -17.75 -2.56
C LEU A 559 14.74 -18.50 -3.40
N GLY A 560 15.11 -18.91 -4.62
CA GLY A 560 14.28 -19.76 -5.47
C GLY A 560 13.94 -21.10 -4.81
N TRP A 561 14.93 -21.75 -4.19
CA TRP A 561 14.71 -22.99 -3.45
C TRP A 561 13.82 -22.78 -2.21
N LEU A 562 14.05 -21.73 -1.40
CA LEU A 562 13.21 -21.41 -0.24
C LEU A 562 11.75 -21.23 -0.61
N ARG A 563 11.47 -20.60 -1.74
CA ARG A 563 10.07 -20.44 -2.25
C ARG A 563 9.39 -21.76 -2.58
N THR A 564 10.15 -22.80 -2.93
CA THR A 564 9.55 -24.14 -3.16
C THR A 564 9.08 -24.81 -1.87
N LEU A 565 9.48 -24.28 -0.71
CA LEU A 565 9.07 -24.77 0.62
C LEU A 565 7.75 -24.14 1.12
N ALA A 566 7.24 -23.12 0.40
CA ALA A 566 6.05 -22.33 0.78
C ALA A 566 4.73 -23.09 0.69
#